data_e5c1f4fb29dc1da68946e07be32ad0b6
#
_entry.id   e5c1f4fb29dc1da68946e07be32ad0b6
#
_cell.length_a   1.000
_cell.length_b   1.000
_cell.length_c   1.000
_cell.angle_alpha   90.00
_cell.angle_beta   90.00
_cell.angle_gamma   90.00
#
_symmetry.space_group_name_H-M   'P 1'
#
loop_
_entity.id
_entity.type
_entity.pdbx_description
1 polymer ?
#
loop_
_entity_poly.entity_id
_entity_poly.type
_entity_poly.pdbx_seq_one_letter_code
_entity_poly.pdbx_strand_id
1 'polypeptide(L)'
;MSPSPSSRPLDALAIIVTIGLCLSWGFNNVSIKLAIHDIPPLIQSSSRSALAAIIVFAWTQMRGMALFKRDGTLTAGIWAGVLFALEFVLIYRGLVWTTATRGVLFLYLAPFFVVIGSRWLVPGDHFSLSQWLGLLLSFAGIVIAFGLPTPATDPHQVLGDIMFVGAGAAWAATTLLIKASALNRISAEKTLLYQLVVSAPLLAGGALIFGERMNAMPSAIAIGAFAYQTIWVVSVTFAVWFALIVRYSAARLSVFTFLAPLFGVAAGHLVLHEPLTPAFALAVALVAGGIVLVNRPQ
;
A
#
# COMPACT_ATOMS: atom_id res chain seq x y z
N MET A 1 27.04 13.58 -16.86
CA MET A 1 25.58 13.41 -16.85
C MET A 1 25.14 13.39 -15.39
N SER A 2 24.40 14.39 -14.94
CA SER A 2 23.80 14.36 -13.61
C SER A 2 22.80 13.21 -13.55
N PRO A 3 22.80 12.35 -12.50
CA PRO A 3 21.82 11.29 -12.38
C PRO A 3 20.42 11.92 -12.40
N SER A 4 19.49 11.30 -13.15
CA SER A 4 18.11 11.76 -13.18
C SER A 4 17.57 11.77 -11.73
N PRO A 5 16.73 12.75 -11.33
CA PRO A 5 16.17 12.82 -9.98
C PRO A 5 15.49 11.52 -9.52
N SER A 6 15.10 10.67 -10.47
CA SER A 6 14.37 9.41 -10.25
C SER A 6 15.20 8.25 -9.71
N SER A 7 16.51 8.35 -9.65
CA SER A 7 17.41 7.24 -9.24
C SER A 7 18.20 7.52 -7.95
N ARG A 8 17.83 8.57 -7.18
CA ARG A 8 18.55 8.89 -5.94
C ARG A 8 18.53 7.70 -4.97
N PRO A 9 19.70 7.31 -4.42
CA PRO A 9 19.75 6.37 -3.31
C PRO A 9 19.01 6.95 -2.11
N LEU A 10 18.44 6.09 -1.27
CA LEU A 10 17.75 6.50 -0.06
C LEU A 10 18.78 7.05 0.94
N ASP A 11 18.52 8.25 1.45
CA ASP A 11 19.24 8.80 2.59
C ASP A 11 18.67 8.29 3.93
N ALA A 12 19.37 8.56 5.03
CA ALA A 12 18.96 8.10 6.36
C ALA A 12 17.56 8.59 6.75
N LEU A 13 17.20 9.82 6.37
CA LEU A 13 15.87 10.38 6.67
C LEU A 13 14.78 9.61 5.90
N ALA A 14 14.99 9.35 4.61
CA ALA A 14 14.06 8.59 3.80
C ALA A 14 13.86 7.17 4.35
N ILE A 15 14.94 6.51 4.81
CA ILE A 15 14.87 5.18 5.43
C ILE A 15 14.03 5.23 6.71
N ILE A 16 14.33 6.14 7.63
CA ILE A 16 13.60 6.28 8.91
C ILE A 16 12.12 6.57 8.66
N VAL A 17 11.82 7.51 7.76
CA VAL A 17 10.44 7.86 7.40
C VAL A 17 9.73 6.65 6.80
N THR A 18 10.36 5.92 5.88
CA THR A 18 9.76 4.73 5.25
C THR A 18 9.47 3.63 6.26
N ILE A 19 10.37 3.38 7.23
CA ILE A 19 10.13 2.44 8.33
C ILE A 19 8.93 2.90 9.17
N GLY A 20 8.83 4.20 9.49
CA GLY A 20 7.69 4.78 10.21
C GLY A 20 6.36 4.63 9.44
N LEU A 21 6.39 4.77 8.11
CA LEU A 21 5.21 4.49 7.26
C LEU A 21 4.81 3.01 7.35
N CYS A 22 5.77 2.09 7.21
CA CYS A 22 5.50 0.66 7.30
C CYS A 22 4.96 0.25 8.68
N LEU A 23 5.47 0.86 9.76
CA LEU A 23 4.93 0.68 11.12
C LEU A 23 3.48 1.16 11.19
N SER A 24 3.19 2.35 10.68
CA SER A 24 1.82 2.89 10.62
C SER A 24 0.88 1.98 9.82
N TRP A 25 1.33 1.42 8.72
CA TRP A 25 0.54 0.50 7.90
C TRP A 25 0.36 -0.87 8.57
N GLY A 26 1.35 -1.32 9.33
CA GLY A 26 1.21 -2.52 10.17
C GLY A 26 0.09 -2.35 11.20
N PHE A 27 0.10 -1.24 11.96
CA PHE A 27 -0.98 -0.91 12.88
C PHE A 27 -2.33 -0.68 12.18
N ASN A 28 -2.32 -0.18 10.94
CA ASN A 28 -3.53 -0.04 10.13
C ASN A 28 -4.24 -1.39 9.89
N ASN A 29 -3.49 -2.49 9.75
CA ASN A 29 -4.09 -3.82 9.60
C ASN A 29 -4.92 -4.20 10.84
N VAL A 30 -4.43 -3.90 12.04
CA VAL A 30 -5.19 -4.08 13.30
C VAL A 30 -6.41 -3.16 13.33
N SER A 31 -6.23 -1.90 12.94
CA SER A 31 -7.34 -0.92 12.88
C SER A 31 -8.44 -1.34 11.92
N ILE A 32 -8.08 -1.94 10.77
CA ILE A 32 -9.07 -2.51 9.84
C ILE A 32 -9.82 -3.67 10.50
N LYS A 33 -9.11 -4.58 11.17
CA LYS A 33 -9.74 -5.71 11.89
C LYS A 33 -10.73 -5.23 12.96
N LEU A 34 -10.37 -4.19 13.72
CA LEU A 34 -11.25 -3.63 14.76
C LEU A 34 -12.49 -2.94 14.16
N ALA A 35 -12.35 -2.27 13.03
CA ALA A 35 -13.44 -1.54 12.40
C ALA A 35 -14.38 -2.43 11.57
N ILE A 36 -13.88 -3.53 10.98
CA ILE A 36 -14.62 -4.35 10.01
C ILE A 36 -15.82 -5.09 10.62
N HIS A 37 -15.82 -5.28 11.93
CA HIS A 37 -16.95 -5.88 12.64
C HIS A 37 -18.22 -5.01 12.56
N ASP A 38 -18.03 -3.69 12.54
CA ASP A 38 -19.12 -2.72 12.59
C ASP A 38 -19.32 -2.00 11.26
N ILE A 39 -18.26 -1.82 10.48
CA ILE A 39 -18.25 -1.08 9.23
C ILE A 39 -17.82 -2.00 8.10
N PRO A 40 -18.73 -2.35 7.15
CA PRO A 40 -18.39 -3.23 6.02
C PRO A 40 -17.22 -2.70 5.19
N PRO A 41 -16.41 -3.59 4.59
CA PRO A 41 -15.09 -3.24 4.04
C PRO A 41 -15.10 -2.15 2.96
N LEU A 42 -16.01 -2.23 1.98
CA LEU A 42 -16.05 -1.23 0.90
C LEU A 42 -16.71 0.07 1.37
N ILE A 43 -17.69 0.00 2.28
CA ILE A 43 -18.24 1.20 2.96
C ILE A 43 -17.12 1.88 3.75
N GLN A 44 -16.31 1.11 4.52
CA GLN A 44 -15.18 1.64 5.26
C GLN A 44 -14.18 2.33 4.32
N SER A 45 -13.80 1.68 3.23
CA SER A 45 -12.82 2.22 2.27
C SER A 45 -13.34 3.44 1.51
N SER A 46 -14.62 3.44 1.08
CA SER A 46 -15.20 4.58 0.38
C SER A 46 -15.35 5.79 1.30
N SER A 47 -15.87 5.60 2.50
CA SER A 47 -16.01 6.66 3.50
C SER A 47 -14.68 7.23 3.93
N ARG A 48 -13.68 6.37 4.15
CA ARG A 48 -12.31 6.76 4.43
C ARG A 48 -11.71 7.63 3.31
N SER A 49 -11.87 7.22 2.06
CA SER A 49 -11.37 7.98 0.90
C SER A 49 -12.08 9.33 0.78
N ALA A 50 -13.41 9.37 0.97
CA ALA A 50 -14.19 10.62 0.91
C ALA A 50 -13.78 11.61 2.02
N LEU A 51 -13.69 11.15 3.27
CA LEU A 51 -13.30 12.00 4.39
C LEU A 51 -11.85 12.46 4.29
N ALA A 52 -10.94 11.57 3.90
CA ALA A 52 -9.54 11.92 3.66
C ALA A 52 -9.40 12.95 2.52
N ALA A 53 -10.21 12.84 1.46
CA ALA A 53 -10.23 13.85 0.39
C ALA A 53 -10.60 15.24 0.93
N ILE A 54 -11.60 15.32 1.83
CA ILE A 54 -12.00 16.59 2.47
C ILE A 54 -10.84 17.13 3.33
N ILE A 55 -10.20 16.29 4.15
CA ILE A 55 -9.08 16.67 5.02
C ILE A 55 -7.90 17.19 4.19
N VAL A 56 -7.48 16.43 3.18
CA VAL A 56 -6.36 16.82 2.32
C VAL A 56 -6.69 18.05 1.49
N PHE A 57 -7.93 18.18 1.00
CA PHE A 57 -8.38 19.39 0.31
C PHE A 57 -8.31 20.62 1.23
N ALA A 58 -8.87 20.54 2.44
CA ALA A 58 -8.80 21.63 3.41
C ALA A 58 -7.35 22.02 3.73
N TRP A 59 -6.48 21.03 3.95
CA TRP A 59 -5.06 21.24 4.16
C TRP A 59 -4.39 21.99 2.99
N THR A 60 -4.67 21.58 1.74
CA THR A 60 -4.09 22.22 0.55
C THR A 60 -4.59 23.64 0.37
N GLN A 61 -5.85 23.93 0.70
CA GLN A 61 -6.41 25.30 0.68
C GLN A 61 -5.73 26.20 1.73
N MET A 62 -5.55 25.70 2.96
CA MET A 62 -4.84 26.44 4.02
C MET A 62 -3.39 26.72 3.64
N ARG A 63 -2.76 25.88 2.81
CA ARG A 63 -1.39 26.06 2.29
C ARG A 63 -1.33 26.91 1.01
N GLY A 64 -2.46 27.40 0.50
CA GLY A 64 -2.52 28.20 -0.73
C GLY A 64 -2.08 27.44 -1.98
N MET A 65 -2.23 26.10 -2.01
CA MET A 65 -1.78 25.27 -3.12
C MET A 65 -2.71 25.37 -4.33
N ALA A 66 -2.15 25.60 -5.51
CA ALA A 66 -2.93 25.73 -6.76
C ALA A 66 -3.33 24.36 -7.33
N LEU A 67 -4.44 23.78 -6.82
CA LEU A 67 -4.92 22.45 -7.22
C LEU A 67 -5.51 22.40 -8.63
N PHE A 68 -6.19 23.45 -9.06
CA PHE A 68 -6.96 23.48 -10.32
C PHE A 68 -6.17 23.97 -11.54
N LYS A 69 -4.85 24.05 -11.41
CA LYS A 69 -3.99 24.39 -12.55
C LYS A 69 -4.10 23.32 -13.64
N ARG A 70 -4.27 23.74 -14.88
CA ARG A 70 -4.22 22.83 -16.04
C ARG A 70 -2.76 22.47 -16.31
N ASP A 71 -2.32 21.32 -15.83
CA ASP A 71 -0.93 20.83 -15.91
C ASP A 71 -0.82 19.48 -16.63
N GLY A 72 -1.91 19.04 -17.28
CA GLY A 72 -1.95 17.78 -18.03
C GLY A 72 -1.98 16.50 -17.15
N THR A 73 -2.17 16.64 -15.83
CA THR A 73 -2.11 15.48 -14.91
C THR A 73 -3.46 14.78 -14.70
N LEU A 74 -4.57 15.35 -15.19
CA LEU A 74 -5.91 14.85 -14.92
C LEU A 74 -6.11 13.36 -15.29
N THR A 75 -5.71 12.97 -16.51
CA THR A 75 -5.88 11.59 -16.97
C THR A 75 -5.10 10.61 -16.12
N ALA A 76 -3.82 10.91 -15.83
CA ALA A 76 -3.00 10.07 -14.96
C ALA A 76 -3.56 10.05 -13.52
N GLY A 77 -4.08 11.18 -13.03
CA GLY A 77 -4.74 11.27 -11.73
C GLY A 77 -5.99 10.40 -11.63
N ILE A 78 -6.84 10.41 -12.66
CA ILE A 78 -8.03 9.54 -12.72
C ILE A 78 -7.61 8.08 -12.69
N TRP A 79 -6.62 7.68 -13.50
CA TRP A 79 -6.13 6.29 -13.49
C TRP A 79 -5.53 5.88 -12.15
N ALA A 80 -4.83 6.77 -11.45
CA ALA A 80 -4.34 6.49 -10.10
C ALA A 80 -5.49 6.17 -9.13
N GLY A 81 -6.60 6.91 -9.21
CA GLY A 81 -7.80 6.63 -8.41
C GLY A 81 -8.54 5.35 -8.81
N VAL A 82 -8.62 5.05 -10.11
CA VAL A 82 -9.22 3.81 -10.62
C VAL A 82 -8.40 2.59 -10.16
N LEU A 83 -7.08 2.63 -10.30
CA LEU A 83 -6.19 1.55 -9.85
C LEU A 83 -6.29 1.32 -8.35
N PHE A 84 -6.38 2.40 -7.56
CA PHE A 84 -6.56 2.31 -6.11
C PHE A 84 -7.91 1.68 -5.75
N ALA A 85 -9.00 2.09 -6.40
CA ALA A 85 -10.31 1.46 -6.18
C ALA A 85 -10.29 -0.01 -6.57
N LEU A 86 -9.69 -0.35 -7.72
CA LEU A 86 -9.54 -1.72 -8.18
C LEU A 86 -8.76 -2.58 -7.18
N GLU A 87 -7.63 -2.08 -6.67
CA GLU A 87 -6.83 -2.74 -5.64
C GLU A 87 -7.70 -3.16 -4.46
N PHE A 88 -8.46 -2.22 -3.88
CA PHE A 88 -9.29 -2.51 -2.71
C PHE A 88 -10.46 -3.45 -3.02
N VAL A 89 -11.13 -3.28 -4.16
CA VAL A 89 -12.19 -4.23 -4.57
C VAL A 89 -11.63 -5.64 -4.69
N LEU A 90 -10.45 -5.80 -5.32
CA LEU A 90 -9.80 -7.10 -5.47
C LEU A 90 -9.38 -7.71 -4.12
N ILE A 91 -8.84 -6.90 -3.19
CA ILE A 91 -8.50 -7.35 -1.83
C ILE A 91 -9.74 -7.87 -1.10
N TYR A 92 -10.78 -7.06 -1.03
CA TYR A 92 -11.96 -7.41 -0.24
C TYR A 92 -12.77 -8.55 -0.86
N ARG A 93 -12.86 -8.60 -2.18
CA ARG A 93 -13.52 -9.74 -2.86
C ARG A 93 -12.67 -11.00 -2.82
N GLY A 94 -11.36 -10.86 -2.95
CA GLY A 94 -10.43 -11.97 -2.81
C GLY A 94 -10.53 -12.64 -1.43
N LEU A 95 -10.67 -11.85 -0.35
CA LEU A 95 -10.83 -12.37 1.02
C LEU A 95 -12.09 -13.23 1.23
N VAL A 96 -13.10 -13.11 0.37
CA VAL A 96 -14.28 -14.00 0.43
C VAL A 96 -13.92 -15.44 0.06
N TRP A 97 -12.92 -15.63 -0.81
CA TRP A 97 -12.58 -16.93 -1.39
C TRP A 97 -11.23 -17.48 -0.96
N THR A 98 -10.31 -16.64 -0.46
CA THR A 98 -9.02 -17.09 0.06
C THR A 98 -8.79 -16.64 1.50
N THR A 99 -7.73 -17.15 2.14
CA THR A 99 -7.38 -16.75 3.50
C THR A 99 -6.58 -15.47 3.53
N ALA A 100 -6.62 -14.73 4.66
CA ALA A 100 -5.80 -13.54 4.85
C ALA A 100 -4.30 -13.83 4.71
N THR A 101 -3.83 -14.98 5.17
CA THR A 101 -2.43 -15.44 5.03
C THR A 101 -2.03 -15.55 3.56
N ARG A 102 -2.84 -16.24 2.75
CA ARG A 102 -2.59 -16.36 1.30
C ARG A 102 -2.66 -15.00 0.63
N GLY A 103 -3.67 -14.19 0.99
CA GLY A 103 -3.84 -12.83 0.47
C GLY A 103 -2.61 -11.95 0.71
N VAL A 104 -2.03 -11.99 1.92
CA VAL A 104 -0.78 -11.25 2.21
C VAL A 104 0.35 -11.71 1.30
N LEU A 105 0.57 -13.03 1.16
CA LEU A 105 1.65 -13.55 0.31
C LEU A 105 1.53 -13.09 -1.15
N PHE A 106 0.33 -13.16 -1.72
CA PHE A 106 0.10 -12.79 -3.10
C PHE A 106 0.07 -11.27 -3.32
N LEU A 107 -0.45 -10.49 -2.36
CA LEU A 107 -0.41 -9.02 -2.41
C LEU A 107 1.03 -8.50 -2.42
N TYR A 108 1.89 -9.11 -1.59
CA TYR A 108 3.30 -8.71 -1.49
C TYR A 108 4.20 -9.20 -2.63
N LEU A 109 3.62 -9.69 -3.73
CA LEU A 109 4.26 -9.70 -5.04
C LEU A 109 4.37 -8.29 -5.66
N ALA A 110 3.66 -7.30 -5.13
CA ALA A 110 3.71 -5.91 -5.60
C ALA A 110 5.13 -5.34 -5.77
N PRO A 111 6.09 -5.51 -4.82
CA PRO A 111 7.46 -5.05 -5.02
C PRO A 111 8.15 -5.66 -6.24
N PHE A 112 7.86 -6.91 -6.59
CA PHE A 112 8.39 -7.53 -7.81
C PHE A 112 7.84 -6.84 -9.06
N PHE A 113 6.53 -6.56 -9.09
CA PHE A 113 5.91 -5.83 -10.19
C PHE A 113 6.47 -4.40 -10.31
N VAL A 114 6.73 -3.72 -9.19
CA VAL A 114 7.37 -2.40 -9.21
C VAL A 114 8.78 -2.48 -9.78
N VAL A 115 9.60 -3.43 -9.34
CA VAL A 115 10.99 -3.60 -9.81
C VAL A 115 11.01 -3.93 -11.31
N ILE A 116 10.18 -4.87 -11.74
CA ILE A 116 10.07 -5.25 -13.16
C ILE A 116 9.58 -4.07 -14.01
N GLY A 117 8.52 -3.39 -13.56
CA GLY A 117 7.95 -2.26 -14.28
C GLY A 117 8.86 -1.03 -14.31
N SER A 118 9.61 -0.77 -13.23
CA SER A 118 10.60 0.32 -13.18
C SER A 118 11.66 0.18 -14.27
N ARG A 119 12.08 -1.05 -14.59
CA ARG A 119 13.07 -1.30 -15.63
C ARG A 119 12.69 -0.70 -17.00
N TRP A 120 11.40 -0.69 -17.31
CA TRP A 120 10.88 -0.23 -18.59
C TRP A 120 10.30 1.19 -18.55
N LEU A 121 9.74 1.59 -17.41
CA LEU A 121 8.97 2.83 -17.30
C LEU A 121 9.75 3.96 -16.62
N VAL A 122 10.83 3.65 -15.88
CA VAL A 122 11.60 4.64 -15.11
C VAL A 122 13.07 4.58 -15.53
N PRO A 123 13.54 5.50 -16.39
CA PRO A 123 14.93 5.50 -16.83
C PRO A 123 15.93 5.55 -15.66
N GLY A 124 16.89 4.63 -15.63
CA GLY A 124 17.94 4.57 -14.62
C GLY A 124 17.56 3.87 -13.31
N ASP A 125 16.33 3.37 -13.16
CA ASP A 125 15.90 2.60 -11.98
C ASP A 125 16.00 1.09 -12.26
N HIS A 126 17.24 0.57 -12.33
CA HIS A 126 17.51 -0.84 -12.60
C HIS A 126 18.06 -1.53 -11.37
N PHE A 127 17.59 -2.74 -11.11
CA PHE A 127 18.13 -3.59 -10.06
C PHE A 127 19.33 -4.40 -10.56
N SER A 128 20.40 -4.38 -9.76
CA SER A 128 21.53 -5.30 -9.90
C SER A 128 21.18 -6.68 -9.36
N LEU A 129 22.03 -7.66 -9.65
CA LEU A 129 21.83 -9.03 -9.12
C LEU A 129 21.74 -9.06 -7.59
N SER A 130 22.58 -8.30 -6.89
CA SER A 130 22.54 -8.22 -5.42
C SER A 130 21.21 -7.65 -4.91
N GLN A 131 20.64 -6.68 -5.59
CA GLN A 131 19.34 -6.12 -5.24
C GLN A 131 18.18 -7.10 -5.50
N TRP A 132 18.26 -7.89 -6.58
CA TRP A 132 17.32 -8.99 -6.83
C TRP A 132 17.39 -10.05 -5.72
N LEU A 133 18.61 -10.42 -5.29
CA LEU A 133 18.78 -11.34 -4.16
C LEU A 133 18.20 -10.76 -2.87
N GLY A 134 18.38 -9.46 -2.62
CA GLY A 134 17.78 -8.79 -1.47
C GLY A 134 16.25 -8.77 -1.51
N LEU A 135 15.65 -8.54 -2.68
CA LEU A 135 14.19 -8.62 -2.88
C LEU A 135 13.66 -10.03 -2.59
N LEU A 136 14.31 -11.06 -3.15
CA LEU A 136 13.96 -12.46 -2.91
C LEU A 136 14.13 -12.85 -1.44
N LEU A 137 15.19 -12.39 -0.79
CA LEU A 137 15.45 -12.65 0.63
C LEU A 137 14.36 -12.01 1.51
N SER A 138 13.95 -10.76 1.21
CA SER A 138 12.85 -10.11 1.92
C SER A 138 11.53 -10.85 1.73
N PHE A 139 11.23 -11.30 0.53
CA PHE A 139 10.02 -12.08 0.26
C PHE A 139 10.05 -13.45 0.96
N ALA A 140 11.20 -14.13 0.98
CA ALA A 140 11.38 -15.36 1.75
C ALA A 140 11.07 -15.16 3.24
N GLY A 141 11.44 -14.02 3.81
CA GLY A 141 11.04 -13.64 5.16
C GLY A 141 9.51 -13.58 5.34
N ILE A 142 8.78 -13.02 4.38
CA ILE A 142 7.31 -13.01 4.43
C ILE A 142 6.73 -14.44 4.33
N VAL A 143 7.29 -15.26 3.43
CA VAL A 143 6.89 -16.68 3.33
C VAL A 143 7.12 -17.41 4.65
N ILE A 144 8.22 -17.14 5.34
CA ILE A 144 8.51 -17.76 6.65
C ILE A 144 7.56 -17.24 7.74
N ALA A 145 7.24 -15.93 7.73
CA ALA A 145 6.33 -15.34 8.72
C ALA A 145 4.89 -15.89 8.61
N PHE A 146 4.42 -16.09 7.39
CA PHE A 146 3.02 -16.47 7.11
C PHE A 146 2.85 -17.94 6.72
N GLY A 147 3.93 -18.65 6.46
CA GLY A 147 3.94 -20.03 5.97
C GLY A 147 3.76 -20.13 4.45
N LEU A 148 4.11 -21.26 3.89
CA LEU A 148 3.81 -21.57 2.49
C LEU A 148 2.30 -21.78 2.33
N PRO A 149 1.69 -21.26 1.25
CA PRO A 149 0.29 -21.54 0.99
C PRO A 149 0.11 -23.04 0.72
N THR A 150 -0.81 -23.67 1.45
CA THR A 150 -1.21 -25.06 1.15
C THR A 150 -1.80 -25.11 -0.26
N PRO A 151 -1.69 -26.25 -0.99
CA PRO A 151 -2.36 -26.40 -2.28
C PRO A 151 -3.84 -26.01 -2.18
N ALA A 152 -4.32 -25.26 -3.17
CA ALA A 152 -5.73 -24.88 -3.21
C ALA A 152 -6.58 -26.12 -3.44
N THR A 153 -7.56 -26.33 -2.56
CA THR A 153 -8.49 -27.48 -2.63
C THR A 153 -9.80 -27.13 -3.36
N ASP A 154 -10.03 -25.81 -3.58
CA ASP A 154 -11.23 -25.26 -4.22
C ASP A 154 -10.83 -24.30 -5.34
N PRO A 155 -11.45 -24.38 -6.55
CA PRO A 155 -11.25 -23.41 -7.62
C PRO A 155 -11.53 -21.96 -7.21
N HIS A 156 -12.48 -21.72 -6.30
CA HIS A 156 -12.75 -20.40 -5.77
C HIS A 156 -11.57 -19.82 -4.97
N GLN A 157 -10.84 -20.68 -4.25
CA GLN A 157 -9.63 -20.25 -3.53
C GLN A 157 -8.55 -19.75 -4.50
N VAL A 158 -8.38 -20.43 -5.65
CA VAL A 158 -7.46 -19.98 -6.71
C VAL A 158 -7.89 -18.62 -7.26
N LEU A 159 -9.20 -18.41 -7.46
CA LEU A 159 -9.71 -17.11 -7.91
C LEU A 159 -9.41 -16.00 -6.89
N GLY A 160 -9.60 -16.27 -5.60
CA GLY A 160 -9.23 -15.35 -4.54
C GLY A 160 -7.74 -14.98 -4.57
N ASP A 161 -6.86 -15.97 -4.75
CA ASP A 161 -5.42 -15.76 -4.88
C ASP A 161 -5.07 -14.89 -6.09
N ILE A 162 -5.67 -15.17 -7.26
CA ILE A 162 -5.50 -14.37 -8.48
C ILE A 162 -5.95 -12.92 -8.24
N MET A 163 -7.03 -12.70 -7.50
CA MET A 163 -7.47 -11.35 -7.14
C MET A 163 -6.42 -10.62 -6.29
N PHE A 164 -5.77 -11.28 -5.34
CA PHE A 164 -4.68 -10.68 -4.57
C PHE A 164 -3.44 -10.40 -5.40
N VAL A 165 -3.08 -11.26 -6.35
CA VAL A 165 -2.03 -10.97 -7.35
C VAL A 165 -2.40 -9.72 -8.17
N GLY A 166 -3.65 -9.65 -8.63
CA GLY A 166 -4.19 -8.49 -9.34
C GLY A 166 -4.17 -7.20 -8.50
N ALA A 167 -4.48 -7.30 -7.21
CA ALA A 167 -4.39 -6.18 -6.27
C ALA A 167 -2.93 -5.70 -6.12
N GLY A 168 -1.97 -6.61 -5.96
CA GLY A 168 -0.54 -6.29 -5.94
C GLY A 168 -0.06 -5.64 -7.24
N ALA A 169 -0.56 -6.10 -8.39
CA ALA A 169 -0.29 -5.49 -9.68
C ALA A 169 -0.90 -4.08 -9.81
N ALA A 170 -2.13 -3.86 -9.30
CA ALA A 170 -2.77 -2.54 -9.28
C ALA A 170 -2.01 -1.55 -8.38
N TRP A 171 -1.56 -1.99 -7.20
CA TRP A 171 -0.69 -1.20 -6.33
C TRP A 171 0.62 -0.82 -7.02
N ALA A 172 1.30 -1.79 -7.64
CA ALA A 172 2.53 -1.54 -8.39
C ALA A 172 2.28 -0.58 -9.57
N ALA A 173 1.18 -0.77 -10.31
CA ALA A 173 0.80 0.11 -11.41
C ALA A 173 0.56 1.55 -10.95
N THR A 174 -0.09 1.75 -9.81
CA THR A 174 -0.26 3.08 -9.19
C THR A 174 1.09 3.73 -8.88
N THR A 175 2.00 2.97 -8.25
CA THR A 175 3.35 3.44 -7.92
C THR A 175 4.13 3.85 -9.17
N LEU A 176 4.12 3.00 -10.21
CA LEU A 176 4.79 3.25 -11.48
C LEU A 176 4.15 4.41 -12.24
N LEU A 177 2.83 4.51 -12.25
CA LEU A 177 2.09 5.62 -12.87
C LEU A 177 2.49 6.96 -12.25
N ILE A 178 2.55 7.05 -10.91
CA ILE A 178 3.00 8.27 -10.22
C ILE A 178 4.43 8.60 -10.63
N LYS A 179 5.30 7.62 -10.68
CA LYS A 179 6.73 7.82 -10.97
C LYS A 179 7.00 8.18 -12.43
N ALA A 180 6.32 7.53 -13.37
CA ALA A 180 6.59 7.59 -14.81
C ALA A 180 5.73 8.60 -15.58
N SER A 181 4.73 9.22 -14.94
CA SER A 181 3.82 10.17 -15.60
C SER A 181 4.05 11.62 -15.16
N ALA A 182 3.22 12.53 -15.66
CA ALA A 182 3.20 13.94 -15.24
C ALA A 182 2.91 14.11 -13.73
N LEU A 183 2.38 13.09 -13.05
CA LEU A 183 2.15 13.13 -11.60
C LEU A 183 3.45 13.31 -10.80
N ASN A 184 4.60 12.92 -11.33
CA ASN A 184 5.89 13.12 -10.66
C ASN A 184 6.32 14.60 -10.57
N ARG A 185 5.62 15.52 -11.29
CA ARG A 185 5.93 16.95 -11.35
C ARG A 185 4.99 17.80 -10.51
N ILE A 186 3.98 17.21 -9.91
CA ILE A 186 3.02 17.90 -9.04
C ILE A 186 3.24 17.53 -7.58
N SER A 187 2.54 18.23 -6.67
CA SER A 187 2.63 17.92 -5.25
C SER A 187 2.01 16.56 -4.94
N ALA A 188 2.54 15.90 -3.91
CA ALA A 188 2.02 14.62 -3.42
C ALA A 188 0.55 14.72 -2.99
N GLU A 189 0.17 15.84 -2.40
CA GLU A 189 -1.20 16.13 -1.96
C GLU A 189 -2.17 16.19 -3.14
N LYS A 190 -1.79 16.80 -4.26
CA LYS A 190 -2.62 16.82 -5.46
C LYS A 190 -2.76 15.43 -6.05
N THR A 191 -1.69 14.63 -6.08
CA THR A 191 -1.73 13.23 -6.51
C THR A 191 -2.67 12.41 -5.61
N LEU A 192 -2.56 12.58 -4.30
CA LEU A 192 -3.41 11.92 -3.32
C LEU A 192 -4.88 12.32 -3.49
N LEU A 193 -5.16 13.62 -3.73
CA LEU A 193 -6.53 14.08 -3.97
C LEU A 193 -7.15 13.42 -5.21
N TYR A 194 -6.43 13.31 -6.32
CA TYR A 194 -6.92 12.56 -7.48
C TYR A 194 -7.31 11.13 -7.10
N GLN A 195 -6.44 10.44 -6.37
CA GLN A 195 -6.66 9.07 -5.95
C GLN A 195 -7.90 8.95 -5.06
N LEU A 196 -8.05 9.83 -4.07
CA LEU A 196 -9.14 9.79 -3.10
C LEU A 196 -10.49 10.17 -3.72
N VAL A 197 -10.53 11.26 -4.50
CA VAL A 197 -11.76 11.77 -5.11
C VAL A 197 -12.33 10.78 -6.14
N VAL A 198 -11.47 10.10 -6.89
CA VAL A 198 -11.90 9.12 -7.88
C VAL A 198 -12.25 7.78 -7.21
N SER A 199 -11.45 7.32 -6.24
CA SER A 199 -11.71 6.02 -5.60
C SER A 199 -12.94 6.01 -4.70
N ALA A 200 -13.27 7.12 -4.03
CA ALA A 200 -14.42 7.16 -3.13
C ALA A 200 -15.76 6.75 -3.80
N PRO A 201 -16.18 7.36 -4.92
CA PRO A 201 -17.41 6.95 -5.59
C PRO A 201 -17.33 5.55 -6.21
N LEU A 202 -16.17 5.12 -6.71
CA LEU A 202 -16.00 3.77 -7.26
C LEU A 202 -16.14 2.69 -6.17
N LEU A 203 -15.55 2.91 -5.00
CA LEU A 203 -15.67 2.01 -3.85
C LEU A 203 -17.09 2.02 -3.28
N ALA A 204 -17.76 3.19 -3.24
CA ALA A 204 -19.16 3.28 -2.84
C ALA A 204 -20.06 2.51 -3.81
N GLY A 205 -19.83 2.65 -5.12
CA GLY A 205 -20.52 1.85 -6.14
C GLY A 205 -20.29 0.36 -5.96
N GLY A 206 -19.06 -0.04 -5.66
CA GLY A 206 -18.70 -1.42 -5.30
C GLY A 206 -19.49 -1.92 -4.07
N ALA A 207 -19.57 -1.11 -3.01
CA ALA A 207 -20.33 -1.45 -1.82
C ALA A 207 -21.81 -1.71 -2.14
N LEU A 208 -22.40 -0.87 -2.99
CA LEU A 208 -23.80 -1.04 -3.45
C LEU A 208 -23.98 -2.31 -4.29
N ILE A 209 -23.08 -2.56 -5.25
CA ILE A 209 -23.14 -3.75 -6.12
C ILE A 209 -23.02 -5.04 -5.30
N PHE A 210 -22.16 -5.06 -4.29
CA PHE A 210 -21.98 -6.23 -3.43
C PHE A 210 -22.96 -6.29 -2.24
N GLY A 211 -23.91 -5.34 -2.15
CA GLY A 211 -24.97 -5.35 -1.15
C GLY A 211 -24.49 -5.04 0.27
N GLU A 212 -23.34 -4.38 0.44
CA GLU A 212 -22.91 -3.96 1.75
C GLU A 212 -23.85 -2.93 2.37
N ARG A 213 -24.17 -3.10 3.64
CA ARG A 213 -25.06 -2.20 4.39
C ARG A 213 -24.58 -2.02 5.81
N MET A 214 -24.72 -0.82 6.34
CA MET A 214 -24.58 -0.56 7.76
C MET A 214 -25.82 -1.09 8.50
N ASN A 215 -25.62 -1.99 9.44
CA ASN A 215 -26.72 -2.61 10.19
C ASN A 215 -26.97 -1.94 11.54
N ALA A 216 -25.99 -1.21 12.07
CA ALA A 216 -26.04 -0.49 13.34
C ALA A 216 -25.03 0.66 13.36
N MET A 217 -25.12 1.52 14.37
CA MET A 217 -24.08 2.52 14.65
C MET A 217 -22.79 1.82 15.08
N PRO A 218 -21.64 2.21 14.51
CA PRO A 218 -20.36 1.63 14.90
C PRO A 218 -20.01 1.91 16.37
N SER A 219 -19.32 0.96 17.01
CA SER A 219 -18.79 1.12 18.35
C SER A 219 -17.73 2.24 18.43
N ALA A 220 -17.47 2.75 19.62
CA ALA A 220 -16.43 3.76 19.84
C ALA A 220 -15.04 3.25 19.39
N ILE A 221 -14.77 1.94 19.55
CA ILE A 221 -13.52 1.30 19.08
C ILE A 221 -13.44 1.35 17.57
N ALA A 222 -14.51 0.99 16.87
CA ALA A 222 -14.56 1.04 15.41
C ALA A 222 -14.40 2.47 14.87
N ILE A 223 -15.05 3.44 15.51
CA ILE A 223 -14.91 4.87 15.17
C ILE A 223 -13.47 5.34 15.36
N GLY A 224 -12.83 5.02 16.49
CA GLY A 224 -11.43 5.36 16.76
C GLY A 224 -10.46 4.73 15.76
N ALA A 225 -10.65 3.44 15.44
CA ALA A 225 -9.90 2.73 14.43
C ALA A 225 -10.08 3.35 13.04
N PHE A 226 -11.30 3.70 12.68
CA PHE A 226 -11.63 4.37 11.41
C PHE A 226 -11.03 5.78 11.33
N ALA A 227 -11.04 6.53 12.43
CA ALA A 227 -10.41 7.86 12.50
C ALA A 227 -8.89 7.76 12.29
N TYR A 228 -8.21 6.78 12.91
CA TYR A 228 -6.79 6.51 12.68
C TYR A 228 -6.50 6.20 11.20
N GLN A 229 -7.29 5.33 10.58
CA GLN A 229 -7.16 5.00 9.16
C GLN A 229 -7.32 6.24 8.27
N THR A 230 -8.30 7.08 8.55
CA THR A 230 -8.65 8.23 7.72
C THR A 230 -7.66 9.38 7.89
N ILE A 231 -7.44 9.81 9.13
CA ILE A 231 -6.67 11.02 9.45
C ILE A 231 -5.17 10.73 9.31
N TRP A 232 -4.69 9.68 9.97
CA TRP A 232 -3.26 9.40 9.98
C TRP A 232 -2.82 8.63 8.74
N VAL A 233 -3.42 7.46 8.50
CA VAL A 233 -2.92 6.59 7.43
C VAL A 233 -3.15 7.19 6.06
N VAL A 234 -4.38 7.47 5.69
CA VAL A 234 -4.70 7.89 4.33
C VAL A 234 -4.34 9.35 4.08
N SER A 235 -4.62 10.26 5.02
CA SER A 235 -4.37 11.69 4.76
C SER A 235 -2.91 12.08 4.93
N VAL A 236 -2.17 11.47 5.88
CA VAL A 236 -0.78 11.85 6.16
C VAL A 236 0.20 10.87 5.53
N THR A 237 0.11 9.56 5.86
CA THR A 237 1.16 8.63 5.43
C THR A 237 1.18 8.41 3.92
N PHE A 238 0.05 8.44 3.23
CA PHE A 238 0.02 8.31 1.77
C PHE A 238 0.59 9.56 1.07
N ALA A 239 0.33 10.76 1.58
CA ALA A 239 0.97 11.97 1.04
C ALA A 239 2.50 11.90 1.18
N VAL A 240 2.99 11.46 2.35
CA VAL A 240 4.43 11.27 2.59
C VAL A 240 5.00 10.18 1.66
N TRP A 241 4.28 9.06 1.50
CA TRP A 241 4.69 7.99 0.59
C TRP A 241 4.81 8.47 -0.87
N PHE A 242 3.84 9.24 -1.36
CA PHE A 242 3.91 9.77 -2.72
C PHE A 242 5.05 10.77 -2.89
N ALA A 243 5.31 11.59 -1.87
CA ALA A 243 6.48 12.47 -1.87
C ALA A 243 7.81 11.70 -1.93
N LEU A 244 7.90 10.55 -1.25
CA LEU A 244 9.07 9.67 -1.33
C LEU A 244 9.21 9.02 -2.71
N ILE A 245 8.11 8.47 -3.27
CA ILE A 245 8.12 7.86 -4.62
C ILE A 245 8.63 8.84 -5.66
N VAL A 246 8.21 10.10 -5.60
CA VAL A 246 8.66 11.13 -6.55
C VAL A 246 10.16 11.39 -6.42
N ARG A 247 10.72 11.40 -5.21
CA ARG A 247 12.10 11.80 -4.92
C ARG A 247 13.12 10.68 -5.05
N TYR A 248 12.75 9.45 -4.71
CA TYR A 248 13.66 8.31 -4.61
C TYR A 248 13.28 7.18 -5.58
N SER A 249 14.13 6.15 -5.66
CA SER A 249 13.84 4.94 -6.44
C SER A 249 12.58 4.24 -5.90
N ALA A 250 11.56 4.13 -6.74
CA ALA A 250 10.33 3.43 -6.41
C ALA A 250 10.59 1.93 -6.15
N ALA A 251 11.53 1.34 -6.90
CA ALA A 251 11.92 -0.05 -6.74
C ALA A 251 12.57 -0.31 -5.37
N ARG A 252 13.49 0.57 -4.93
CA ARG A 252 14.12 0.44 -3.58
C ARG A 252 13.12 0.69 -2.47
N LEU A 253 12.25 1.70 -2.59
CA LEU A 253 11.21 1.99 -1.61
C LEU A 253 10.22 0.82 -1.46
N SER A 254 9.86 0.17 -2.57
CA SER A 254 8.88 -0.93 -2.53
C SER A 254 9.36 -2.12 -1.70
N VAL A 255 10.68 -2.38 -1.62
CA VAL A 255 11.22 -3.46 -0.79
C VAL A 255 11.00 -3.21 0.71
N PHE A 256 11.00 -1.95 1.15
CA PHE A 256 10.69 -1.63 2.55
C PHE A 256 9.26 -2.02 2.94
N THR A 257 8.33 -2.06 1.99
CA THR A 257 6.94 -2.39 2.30
C THR A 257 6.77 -3.79 2.88
N PHE A 258 7.74 -4.70 2.69
CA PHE A 258 7.77 -5.99 3.39
C PHE A 258 7.84 -5.87 4.93
N LEU A 259 8.23 -4.72 5.48
CA LEU A 259 8.13 -4.47 6.92
C LEU A 259 6.69 -4.31 7.40
N ALA A 260 5.77 -3.82 6.56
CA ALA A 260 4.41 -3.54 7.00
C ALA A 260 3.65 -4.79 7.49
N PRO A 261 3.65 -5.95 6.81
CA PRO A 261 3.01 -7.15 7.33
C PRO A 261 3.69 -7.68 8.60
N LEU A 262 5.02 -7.53 8.75
CA LEU A 262 5.71 -7.91 9.98
C LEU A 262 5.32 -7.01 11.15
N PHE A 263 5.26 -5.70 10.94
CA PHE A 263 4.70 -4.78 11.94
C PHE A 263 3.22 -5.06 12.22
N GLY A 264 2.47 -5.54 11.23
CA GLY A 264 1.08 -5.98 11.43
C GLY A 264 0.98 -7.19 12.35
N VAL A 265 1.85 -8.19 12.20
CA VAL A 265 1.93 -9.35 13.09
C VAL A 265 2.34 -8.92 14.50
N ALA A 266 3.34 -8.06 14.64
CA ALA A 266 3.76 -7.53 15.94
C ALA A 266 2.64 -6.72 16.62
N ALA A 267 1.94 -5.87 15.88
CA ALA A 267 0.80 -5.11 16.39
C ALA A 267 -0.38 -6.01 16.77
N GLY A 268 -0.66 -7.07 15.98
CA GLY A 268 -1.67 -8.09 16.31
C GLY A 268 -1.34 -8.82 17.62
N HIS A 269 -0.08 -9.15 17.83
CA HIS A 269 0.37 -9.72 19.10
C HIS A 269 0.15 -8.75 20.29
N LEU A 270 0.56 -7.50 20.13
CA LEU A 270 0.49 -6.50 21.23
C LEU A 270 -0.94 -6.08 21.56
N VAL A 271 -1.82 -5.96 20.55
CA VAL A 271 -3.17 -5.38 20.72
C VAL A 271 -4.25 -6.46 20.82
N LEU A 272 -4.12 -7.53 20.02
CA LEU A 272 -5.11 -8.60 19.92
C LEU A 272 -4.68 -9.89 20.63
N HIS A 273 -3.48 -9.88 21.25
CA HIS A 273 -2.87 -11.04 21.94
C HIS A 273 -2.70 -12.28 21.03
N GLU A 274 -2.50 -12.06 19.74
CA GLU A 274 -2.23 -13.13 18.77
C GLU A 274 -0.87 -13.80 19.07
N PRO A 275 -0.73 -15.12 18.96
CA PRO A 275 0.53 -15.79 19.28
C PRO A 275 1.61 -15.47 18.26
N LEU A 276 2.85 -15.20 18.74
CA LEU A 276 4.04 -15.10 17.88
C LEU A 276 4.71 -16.48 17.74
N THR A 277 5.06 -16.82 16.52
CA THR A 277 5.83 -18.06 16.26
C THR A 277 7.34 -17.78 16.34
N PRO A 278 8.20 -18.76 16.69
CA PRO A 278 9.66 -18.60 16.63
C PRO A 278 10.15 -18.22 15.23
N ALA A 279 9.46 -18.65 14.17
CA ALA A 279 9.75 -18.30 12.79
C ALA A 279 9.67 -16.77 12.51
N PHE A 280 8.91 -16.03 13.34
CA PHE A 280 8.79 -14.57 13.19
C PHE A 280 10.13 -13.84 13.35
N ALA A 281 10.98 -14.24 14.29
CA ALA A 281 12.30 -13.64 14.47
C ALA A 281 13.19 -13.85 13.25
N LEU A 282 13.17 -15.06 12.67
CA LEU A 282 13.90 -15.37 11.43
C LEU A 282 13.34 -14.54 10.25
N ALA A 283 12.03 -14.40 10.14
CA ALA A 283 11.38 -13.59 9.12
C ALA A 283 11.84 -12.12 9.18
N VAL A 284 11.86 -11.54 10.39
CA VAL A 284 12.37 -10.17 10.61
C VAL A 284 13.82 -10.04 10.17
N ALA A 285 14.67 -11.00 10.54
CA ALA A 285 16.08 -10.99 10.17
C ALA A 285 16.29 -11.07 8.64
N LEU A 286 15.52 -11.91 7.95
CA LEU A 286 15.56 -12.05 6.49
C LEU A 286 15.09 -10.78 5.76
N VAL A 287 13.98 -10.19 6.21
CA VAL A 287 13.46 -8.94 5.62
C VAL A 287 14.48 -7.81 5.85
N ALA A 288 15.01 -7.66 7.06
CA ALA A 288 16.01 -6.65 7.36
C ALA A 288 17.29 -6.86 6.52
N GLY A 289 17.80 -8.08 6.42
CA GLY A 289 18.96 -8.45 5.60
C GLY A 289 18.73 -8.15 4.12
N GLY A 290 17.54 -8.47 3.59
CA GLY A 290 17.16 -8.18 2.22
C GLY A 290 17.10 -6.69 1.92
N ILE A 291 16.49 -5.88 2.82
CA ILE A 291 16.45 -4.42 2.71
C ILE A 291 17.87 -3.84 2.71
N VAL A 292 18.75 -4.29 3.60
CA VAL A 292 20.15 -3.86 3.64
C VAL A 292 20.84 -4.18 2.32
N LEU A 293 20.64 -5.39 1.79
CA LEU A 293 21.26 -5.83 0.53
C LEU A 293 20.78 -4.99 -0.67
N VAL A 294 19.50 -4.65 -0.74
CA VAL A 294 18.93 -3.78 -1.79
C VAL A 294 19.52 -2.37 -1.73
N ASN A 295 19.80 -1.86 -0.54
CA ASN A 295 20.18 -0.47 -0.34
C ASN A 295 21.70 -0.26 -0.20
N ARG A 296 22.53 -1.32 -0.31
CA ARG A 296 23.99 -1.17 -0.32
C ARG A 296 24.42 -0.23 -1.45
N PRO A 297 25.36 0.69 -1.20
CA PRO A 297 26.04 1.45 -2.26
C PRO A 297 26.68 0.48 -3.26
N GLN A 298 26.52 0.75 -4.53
CA GLN A 298 27.16 0.01 -5.64
C GLN A 298 28.36 0.79 -6.14
#